data_6386143a59b6577ecf1a26639abe227d
#
_entry.id   6386143a59b6577ecf1a26639abe227d
#
_cell.length_a   1.000
_cell.length_b   1.000
_cell.length_c   1.000
_cell.angle_alpha   90.00
_cell.angle_beta   90.00
_cell.angle_gamma   90.00
#
_symmetry.space_group_name_H-M   'P 1'
#
loop_
_entity.id
_entity.type
_entity.pdbx_description
1 polymer ?
#
loop_
_entity_poly.entity_id
_entity_poly.type
_entity_poly.pdbx_seq_one_letter_code
_entity_poly.pdbx_strand_id
1 'polypeptide(L)'
;MAENKITLSQKDRISVWWRHQFLQGSWNYERMQNGGWCYSMIPAIKKLYPSKDDQIAALKRHMEFYNTHPYVSSPVIGVTLALEEDRANGAPVDDTAIQGVKVGMMGPLAGVGDPVFWFTARPLLGALGASLAMGGSILGPILFFVVWNVMRLAFMWYTQEFGYKLGTSITKDLSGGLMGKITEGASILGMFVIGGLVQRWVSISFAPVVSTVTQSEGAYIDWTAIAETAENGGQGVADAIHSALSQFSSLGATGLEVEKVTTLQANLDSLIPGLAAVGVTLLCCWLLKKKVSPIAIIIGMFAIGIVGHLIGLL
;
A
#
# COMPACT_ATOMS: atom_id res chain seq x y z
N MET A 1 9.05 45.56 21.24
CA MET A 1 10.20 44.66 21.30
C MET A 1 9.85 43.49 20.39
N ALA A 2 10.64 43.13 19.40
CA ALA A 2 10.40 41.95 18.61
C ALA A 2 10.59 40.74 19.53
N GLU A 3 9.51 40.06 19.91
CA GLU A 3 9.61 38.81 20.63
C GLU A 3 10.45 37.85 19.80
N ASN A 4 11.54 37.34 20.38
CA ASN A 4 12.38 36.35 19.74
C ASN A 4 11.52 35.10 19.50
N LYS A 5 11.01 34.93 18.29
CA LYS A 5 10.25 33.72 17.92
C LYS A 5 11.12 32.49 18.10
N ILE A 6 10.59 31.51 18.83
CA ILE A 6 11.23 30.21 18.99
C ILE A 6 10.96 29.41 17.72
N THR A 7 12.01 28.97 17.04
CA THR A 7 11.89 28.18 15.81
C THR A 7 12.62 26.84 15.93
N LEU A 8 12.10 25.80 15.31
CA LEU A 8 12.72 24.50 15.23
C LEU A 8 13.80 24.52 14.14
N SER A 9 15.05 24.37 14.55
CA SER A 9 16.17 24.22 13.61
C SER A 9 16.06 22.88 12.85
N GLN A 10 16.81 22.77 11.75
CA GLN A 10 16.90 21.51 11.01
C GLN A 10 17.40 20.37 11.93
N LYS A 11 18.33 20.67 12.86
CA LYS A 11 18.84 19.69 13.82
C LYS A 11 17.76 19.16 14.76
N ASP A 12 16.84 20.02 15.20
CA ASP A 12 15.71 19.62 16.03
C ASP A 12 14.78 18.70 15.26
N ARG A 13 14.47 19.02 13.99
CA ARG A 13 13.62 18.21 13.11
C ARG A 13 14.27 16.88 12.73
N ILE A 14 15.59 16.83 12.54
CA ILE A 14 16.34 15.57 12.36
C ILE A 14 16.20 14.70 13.61
N SER A 15 16.28 15.29 14.81
CA SER A 15 16.11 14.54 16.05
C SER A 15 14.72 13.93 16.17
N VAL A 16 13.67 14.64 15.74
CA VAL A 16 12.30 14.12 15.65
C VAL A 16 12.22 12.99 14.63
N TRP A 17 12.72 13.22 13.41
CA TRP A 17 12.73 12.22 12.35
C TRP A 17 13.45 10.91 12.75
N TRP A 18 14.57 11.02 13.47
CA TRP A 18 15.28 9.84 13.95
C TRP A 18 14.46 9.06 15.00
N ARG A 19 13.79 9.74 15.91
CA ARG A 19 12.91 9.11 16.90
C ARG A 19 11.64 8.55 16.28
N HIS A 20 11.17 9.15 15.21
CA HIS A 20 10.02 8.65 14.46
C HIS A 20 10.22 7.24 13.89
N GLN A 21 11.47 6.78 13.73
CA GLN A 21 11.73 5.40 13.35
C GLN A 21 11.16 4.38 14.34
N PHE A 22 10.90 4.80 15.56
CA PHE A 22 10.37 3.99 16.65
C PHE A 22 8.86 4.21 16.89
N LEU A 23 8.14 4.75 15.92
CA LEU A 23 6.71 5.06 16.05
C LEU A 23 5.88 3.88 16.57
N GLN A 24 6.20 2.66 16.14
CA GLN A 24 5.52 1.43 16.55
C GLN A 24 6.18 0.72 17.75
N GLY A 25 7.24 1.28 18.33
CA GLY A 25 8.01 0.64 19.41
C GLY A 25 7.22 0.42 20.72
N SER A 26 6.15 1.18 20.93
CA SER A 26 5.24 1.08 22.10
C SER A 26 3.79 0.86 21.66
N TRP A 27 3.57 0.15 20.56
CA TRP A 27 2.25 -0.11 20.02
C TRP A 27 1.38 -0.87 21.02
N ASN A 28 0.13 -0.45 21.19
CA ASN A 28 -0.83 -1.03 22.13
C ASN A 28 -2.26 -1.00 21.56
N TYR A 29 -3.15 -1.83 22.10
CA TYR A 29 -4.53 -1.92 21.62
C TYR A 29 -5.41 -0.74 21.96
N GLU A 30 -5.09 -0.01 23.03
CA GLU A 30 -5.92 1.10 23.51
C GLU A 30 -5.76 2.36 22.66
N ARG A 31 -4.51 2.74 22.36
CA ARG A 31 -4.19 4.00 21.66
C ARG A 31 -3.21 3.85 20.51
N MET A 32 -2.96 2.64 20.09
CA MET A 32 -2.15 2.22 18.94
C MET A 32 -0.71 2.77 18.98
N GLN A 33 -0.39 3.77 18.20
CA GLN A 33 0.96 4.31 18.01
C GLN A 33 1.24 5.55 18.91
N ASN A 34 0.36 5.87 19.86
CA ASN A 34 0.42 7.10 20.66
C ASN A 34 1.76 7.31 21.38
N GLY A 35 2.30 6.27 22.01
CA GLY A 35 3.57 6.35 22.72
C GLY A 35 4.75 6.66 21.82
N GLY A 36 4.82 6.01 20.65
CA GLY A 36 5.84 6.29 19.65
C GLY A 36 5.71 7.68 19.03
N TRP A 37 4.48 8.14 18.81
CA TRP A 37 4.21 9.51 18.39
C TRP A 37 4.74 10.53 19.43
N CYS A 38 4.33 10.37 20.68
CA CYS A 38 4.78 11.22 21.77
C CYS A 38 6.32 11.22 21.90
N TYR A 39 6.94 10.03 21.85
CA TYR A 39 8.40 9.88 21.87
C TYR A 39 9.09 10.65 20.75
N SER A 40 8.51 10.64 19.57
CA SER A 40 9.04 11.38 18.41
C SER A 40 9.00 12.89 18.64
N MET A 41 7.96 13.42 19.28
CA MET A 41 7.77 14.84 19.51
C MET A 41 8.63 15.43 20.64
N ILE A 42 9.18 14.61 21.53
CA ILE A 42 9.93 15.07 22.72
C ILE A 42 11.00 16.13 22.41
N PRO A 43 11.87 15.98 21.37
CA PRO A 43 12.92 16.98 21.12
C PRO A 43 12.34 18.35 20.79
N ALA A 44 11.29 18.40 19.96
CA ALA A 44 10.61 19.63 19.60
C ALA A 44 9.91 20.28 20.80
N ILE A 45 9.16 19.49 21.56
CA ILE A 45 8.44 19.98 22.75
C ILE A 45 9.41 20.58 23.78
N LYS A 46 10.55 19.95 24.05
CA LYS A 46 11.57 20.49 24.96
C LYS A 46 12.17 21.80 24.47
N LYS A 47 12.25 22.01 23.15
CA LYS A 47 12.77 23.23 22.55
C LYS A 47 11.74 24.36 22.57
N LEU A 48 10.47 24.02 22.28
CA LEU A 48 9.40 25.00 22.12
C LEU A 48 8.84 25.50 23.45
N TYR A 49 8.80 24.64 24.47
CA TYR A 49 8.18 24.95 25.76
C TYR A 49 9.23 24.98 26.89
N PRO A 50 9.62 26.18 27.37
CA PRO A 50 10.59 26.30 28.46
C PRO A 50 10.08 25.77 29.79
N SER A 51 8.78 25.94 30.07
CA SER A 51 8.14 25.50 31.33
C SER A 51 7.91 23.98 31.30
N LYS A 52 8.13 23.33 32.46
CA LYS A 52 7.84 21.89 32.60
C LYS A 52 6.33 21.61 32.48
N ASP A 53 5.49 22.50 33.01
CA ASP A 53 4.05 22.32 32.97
C ASP A 53 3.51 22.37 31.53
N ASP A 54 4.03 23.29 30.70
CA ASP A 54 3.70 23.37 29.28
C ASP A 54 4.20 22.15 28.52
N GLN A 55 5.41 21.64 28.84
CA GLN A 55 5.92 20.40 28.24
C GLN A 55 5.02 19.21 28.60
N ILE A 56 4.57 19.09 29.84
CA ILE A 56 3.66 18.02 30.28
C ILE A 56 2.32 18.14 29.55
N ALA A 57 1.75 19.34 29.45
CA ALA A 57 0.52 19.57 28.71
C ALA A 57 0.65 19.18 27.24
N ALA A 58 1.75 19.59 26.59
CA ALA A 58 2.05 19.23 25.21
C ALA A 58 2.22 17.72 25.01
N LEU A 59 2.98 17.06 25.87
CA LEU A 59 3.17 15.60 25.78
C LEU A 59 1.89 14.83 26.03
N LYS A 60 1.01 15.29 26.95
CA LYS A 60 -0.30 14.68 27.17
C LYS A 60 -1.18 14.70 25.93
N ARG A 61 -1.28 15.84 25.20
CA ARG A 61 -2.05 15.91 23.94
C ARG A 61 -1.48 15.00 22.85
N HIS A 62 -0.19 14.71 22.88
CA HIS A 62 0.44 13.79 21.91
C HIS A 62 0.30 12.31 22.30
N MET A 63 -0.21 11.99 23.49
CA MET A 63 -0.56 10.64 23.92
C MET A 63 -1.99 10.20 23.51
N GLU A 64 -2.71 11.02 22.76
CA GLU A 64 -4.00 10.67 22.19
C GLU A 64 -3.87 9.59 21.11
N PHE A 65 -4.99 8.91 20.83
CA PHE A 65 -5.06 7.84 19.83
C PHE A 65 -4.45 8.30 18.49
N TYR A 66 -3.57 7.46 17.94
CA TYR A 66 -3.01 7.65 16.62
C TYR A 66 -2.69 6.30 15.99
N ASN A 67 -3.11 6.08 14.75
CA ASN A 67 -2.79 4.88 14.00
C ASN A 67 -2.83 5.13 12.49
N THR A 68 -1.68 5.00 11.83
CA THR A 68 -1.56 5.02 10.38
C THR A 68 -0.32 4.25 9.96
N HIS A 69 -0.09 4.13 8.65
CA HIS A 69 1.16 3.55 8.17
C HIS A 69 2.39 4.37 8.66
N PRO A 70 3.40 3.74 9.28
CA PRO A 70 4.46 4.46 10.01
C PRO A 70 5.27 5.44 9.13
N TYR A 71 5.51 5.13 7.86
CA TYR A 71 6.33 6.00 7.01
C TYR A 71 5.56 7.21 6.51
N VAL A 72 4.32 7.02 6.10
CA VAL A 72 3.47 8.13 5.65
C VAL A 72 2.89 8.98 6.79
N SER A 73 3.17 8.65 8.04
CA SER A 73 2.90 9.54 9.17
C SER A 73 3.86 10.74 9.22
N SER A 74 4.99 10.68 8.51
CA SER A 74 6.01 11.73 8.49
C SER A 74 5.49 13.12 8.10
N PRO A 75 4.69 13.31 7.04
CA PRO A 75 4.13 14.62 6.75
C PRO A 75 3.19 15.14 7.85
N VAL A 76 2.47 14.26 8.55
CA VAL A 76 1.60 14.65 9.68
C VAL A 76 2.45 15.14 10.85
N ILE A 77 3.56 14.44 11.16
CA ILE A 77 4.54 14.92 12.14
C ILE A 77 5.06 16.29 11.73
N GLY A 78 5.43 16.50 10.46
CA GLY A 78 5.89 17.79 9.95
C GLY A 78 4.89 18.91 10.19
N VAL A 79 3.62 18.72 9.79
CA VAL A 79 2.54 19.69 10.03
C VAL A 79 2.35 19.93 11.54
N THR A 80 2.34 18.88 12.34
CA THR A 80 2.18 18.98 13.80
C THR A 80 3.33 19.78 14.44
N LEU A 81 4.56 19.61 13.96
CA LEU A 81 5.71 20.40 14.43
C LEU A 81 5.51 21.91 14.16
N ALA A 82 5.01 22.26 12.98
CA ALA A 82 4.73 23.66 12.65
C ALA A 82 3.61 24.24 13.51
N LEU A 83 2.53 23.47 13.74
CA LEU A 83 1.43 23.89 14.62
C LEU A 83 1.89 24.09 16.07
N GLU A 84 2.74 23.20 16.59
CA GLU A 84 3.32 23.35 17.94
C GLU A 84 4.26 24.57 18.02
N GLU A 85 5.05 24.82 16.96
CA GLU A 85 5.92 25.99 16.89
C GLU A 85 5.11 27.29 16.88
N ASP A 86 4.07 27.36 16.09
CA ASP A 86 3.21 28.55 16.02
C ASP A 86 2.44 28.76 17.33
N ARG A 87 1.95 27.69 17.96
CA ARG A 87 1.33 27.77 19.29
C ARG A 87 2.29 28.29 20.36
N ALA A 88 3.53 27.78 20.36
CA ALA A 88 4.55 28.22 21.31
C ALA A 88 4.91 29.71 21.13
N ASN A 89 4.70 30.26 19.93
CA ASN A 89 4.87 31.66 19.60
C ASN A 89 3.58 32.50 19.74
N GLY A 90 2.56 31.97 20.41
CA GLY A 90 1.34 32.73 20.75
C GLY A 90 0.25 32.72 19.66
N ALA A 91 0.38 31.91 18.59
CA ALA A 91 -0.69 31.76 17.62
C ALA A 91 -1.92 31.04 18.26
N PRO A 92 -3.15 31.34 17.84
CA PRO A 92 -4.38 30.77 18.39
C PRO A 92 -4.61 29.33 17.89
N VAL A 93 -3.62 28.46 18.08
CA VAL A 93 -3.69 27.03 17.76
C VAL A 93 -4.07 26.25 19.03
N ASP A 94 -5.25 25.67 19.04
CA ASP A 94 -5.75 24.89 20.17
C ASP A 94 -5.43 23.38 20.03
N ASP A 95 -5.73 22.60 21.06
CA ASP A 95 -5.54 21.15 21.05
C ASP A 95 -6.41 20.46 20.00
N THR A 96 -7.59 21.02 19.71
CA THR A 96 -8.52 20.48 18.71
C THR A 96 -7.95 20.61 17.32
N ALA A 97 -7.30 21.71 16.98
CA ALA A 97 -6.65 21.91 15.69
C ALA A 97 -5.51 20.90 15.48
N ILE A 98 -4.63 20.74 16.49
CA ILE A 98 -3.51 19.78 16.43
C ILE A 98 -4.03 18.34 16.30
N GLN A 99 -5.03 17.96 17.09
CA GLN A 99 -5.60 16.62 17.04
C GLN A 99 -6.40 16.38 15.76
N GLY A 100 -7.09 17.40 15.26
CA GLY A 100 -7.83 17.36 14.00
C GLY A 100 -6.96 17.00 12.80
N VAL A 101 -5.74 17.56 12.72
CA VAL A 101 -4.75 17.20 11.71
C VAL A 101 -4.36 15.72 11.81
N LYS A 102 -4.02 15.27 13.02
CA LYS A 102 -3.63 13.88 13.27
C LYS A 102 -4.75 12.91 12.86
N VAL A 103 -5.96 13.15 13.36
CA VAL A 103 -7.11 12.28 13.12
C VAL A 103 -7.55 12.31 11.65
N GLY A 104 -7.62 13.51 11.05
CA GLY A 104 -8.08 13.68 9.67
C GLY A 104 -7.18 12.98 8.65
N MET A 105 -5.88 12.87 8.93
CA MET A 105 -4.91 12.27 8.01
C MET A 105 -4.68 10.77 8.25
N MET A 106 -5.11 10.19 9.38
CA MET A 106 -4.85 8.77 9.68
C MET A 106 -5.37 7.82 8.61
N GLY A 107 -6.65 7.88 8.30
CA GLY A 107 -7.30 6.98 7.32
C GLY A 107 -6.76 7.14 5.91
N PRO A 108 -6.79 8.35 5.34
CA PRO A 108 -6.29 8.60 3.98
C PRO A 108 -4.85 8.15 3.80
N LEU A 109 -3.97 8.45 4.76
CA LEU A 109 -2.57 8.07 4.65
C LEU A 109 -2.34 6.58 4.86
N ALA A 110 -3.12 5.89 5.70
CA ALA A 110 -3.08 4.43 5.78
C ALA A 110 -3.46 3.81 4.43
N GLY A 111 -4.53 4.33 3.80
CA GLY A 111 -4.99 3.89 2.48
C GLY A 111 -3.95 4.04 1.36
N VAL A 112 -3.00 4.96 1.48
CA VAL A 112 -1.87 5.11 0.55
C VAL A 112 -0.66 4.29 1.03
N GLY A 113 -0.34 4.38 2.31
CA GLY A 113 0.91 3.84 2.85
C GLY A 113 0.97 2.32 2.86
N ASP A 114 -0.08 1.66 3.33
CA ASP A 114 -0.12 0.20 3.41
C ASP A 114 0.03 -0.45 2.04
N PRO A 115 -0.75 -0.07 1.01
CA PRO A 115 -0.59 -0.60 -0.33
C PRO A 115 0.79 -0.35 -0.94
N VAL A 116 1.30 0.86 -0.82
CA VAL A 116 2.57 1.23 -1.46
C VAL A 116 3.75 0.55 -0.78
N PHE A 117 3.84 0.61 0.54
CA PHE A 117 5.02 0.11 1.26
C PHE A 117 4.91 -1.37 1.62
N TRP A 118 3.79 -1.78 2.29
CA TRP A 118 3.67 -3.16 2.78
C TRP A 118 3.31 -4.15 1.69
N PHE A 119 2.48 -3.73 0.75
CA PHE A 119 1.93 -4.63 -0.24
C PHE A 119 2.59 -4.53 -1.63
N THR A 120 3.41 -3.51 -1.89
CA THR A 120 4.10 -3.38 -3.18
C THR A 120 5.62 -3.32 -3.01
N ALA A 121 6.15 -2.26 -2.43
CA ALA A 121 7.59 -2.03 -2.40
C ALA A 121 8.35 -3.10 -1.60
N ARG A 122 7.85 -3.46 -0.43
CA ARG A 122 8.51 -4.45 0.43
C ARG A 122 8.50 -5.86 -0.15
N PRO A 123 7.37 -6.42 -0.62
CA PRO A 123 7.37 -7.72 -1.29
C PRO A 123 8.22 -7.77 -2.55
N LEU A 124 8.20 -6.71 -3.37
CA LEU A 124 9.01 -6.63 -4.58
C LEU A 124 10.50 -6.70 -4.27
N LEU A 125 10.98 -5.86 -3.35
CA LEU A 125 12.38 -5.89 -2.93
C LEU A 125 12.74 -7.19 -2.22
N GLY A 126 11.80 -7.75 -1.43
CA GLY A 126 11.97 -9.04 -0.79
C GLY A 126 12.12 -10.18 -1.78
N ALA A 127 11.30 -10.22 -2.82
CA ALA A 127 11.38 -11.23 -3.88
C ALA A 127 12.69 -11.13 -4.67
N LEU A 128 13.14 -9.91 -5.01
CA LEU A 128 14.43 -9.69 -5.66
C LEU A 128 15.59 -10.16 -4.76
N GLY A 129 15.57 -9.80 -3.48
CA GLY A 129 16.57 -10.23 -2.52
C GLY A 129 16.60 -11.75 -2.33
N ALA A 130 15.42 -12.37 -2.23
CA ALA A 130 15.29 -13.83 -2.11
C ALA A 130 15.79 -14.56 -3.35
N SER A 131 15.47 -14.08 -4.56
CA SER A 131 15.94 -14.65 -5.81
C SER A 131 17.47 -14.67 -5.90
N LEU A 132 18.13 -13.58 -5.51
CA LEU A 132 19.59 -13.53 -5.46
C LEU A 132 20.18 -14.48 -4.38
N ALA A 133 19.51 -14.57 -3.22
CA ALA A 133 19.95 -15.44 -2.13
C ALA A 133 19.80 -16.93 -2.47
N MET A 134 18.77 -17.31 -3.23
CA MET A 134 18.59 -18.70 -3.73
C MET A 134 19.76 -19.14 -4.63
N GLY A 135 20.38 -18.21 -5.35
CA GLY A 135 21.62 -18.45 -6.09
C GLY A 135 22.90 -18.49 -5.22
N GLY A 136 22.78 -18.50 -3.88
CA GLY A 136 23.90 -18.48 -2.94
C GLY A 136 24.56 -17.11 -2.76
N SER A 137 23.99 -16.03 -3.30
CA SER A 137 24.58 -14.69 -3.24
C SER A 137 24.19 -13.93 -1.97
N ILE A 138 25.21 -13.51 -1.19
CA ILE A 138 25.01 -12.62 -0.03
C ILE A 138 24.48 -11.23 -0.41
N LEU A 139 24.56 -10.88 -1.69
CA LEU A 139 24.03 -9.60 -2.20
C LEU A 139 22.52 -9.49 -2.05
N GLY A 140 21.77 -10.61 -1.99
CA GLY A 140 20.32 -10.60 -1.82
C GLY A 140 19.87 -9.90 -0.53
N PRO A 141 20.27 -10.37 0.66
CA PRO A 141 19.99 -9.72 1.94
C PRO A 141 20.52 -8.29 2.02
N ILE A 142 21.73 -8.03 1.50
CA ILE A 142 22.33 -6.69 1.50
C ILE A 142 21.50 -5.72 0.65
N LEU A 143 21.12 -6.13 -0.56
CA LEU A 143 20.28 -5.32 -1.45
C LEU A 143 18.96 -4.96 -0.76
N PHE A 144 18.26 -5.96 -0.23
CA PHE A 144 17.01 -5.72 0.48
C PHE A 144 17.20 -4.73 1.64
N PHE A 145 18.19 -4.98 2.51
CA PHE A 145 18.44 -4.14 3.68
C PHE A 145 18.79 -2.70 3.29
N VAL A 146 19.72 -2.52 2.36
CA VAL A 146 20.22 -1.19 1.98
C VAL A 146 19.14 -0.40 1.24
N VAL A 147 18.57 -0.98 0.18
CA VAL A 147 17.57 -0.27 -0.65
C VAL A 147 16.33 0.08 0.15
N TRP A 148 15.82 -0.88 0.95
CA TRP A 148 14.67 -0.64 1.82
C TRP A 148 14.91 0.49 2.82
N ASN A 149 16.04 0.46 3.51
CA ASN A 149 16.33 1.47 4.53
C ASN A 149 16.61 2.85 3.92
N VAL A 150 17.36 2.94 2.82
CA VAL A 150 17.61 4.22 2.13
C VAL A 150 16.28 4.82 1.63
N MET A 151 15.45 4.02 0.97
CA MET A 151 14.16 4.48 0.45
C MET A 151 13.26 5.01 1.57
N ARG A 152 13.03 4.22 2.64
CA ARG A 152 12.14 4.64 3.72
C ARG A 152 12.66 5.85 4.50
N LEU A 153 13.97 5.88 4.81
CA LEU A 153 14.57 6.99 5.54
C LEU A 153 14.51 8.29 4.74
N ALA A 154 14.84 8.24 3.45
CA ALA A 154 14.73 9.38 2.57
C ALA A 154 13.29 9.86 2.44
N PHE A 155 12.35 8.95 2.18
CA PHE A 155 10.92 9.27 2.10
C PHE A 155 10.43 9.96 3.37
N MET A 156 10.71 9.40 4.53
CA MET A 156 10.28 9.95 5.81
C MET A 156 10.87 11.34 6.07
N TRP A 157 12.14 11.55 5.73
CA TRP A 157 12.76 12.86 5.90
C TRP A 157 12.15 13.92 4.99
N TYR A 158 12.08 13.64 3.69
CA TYR A 158 11.57 14.63 2.73
C TYR A 158 10.09 14.95 2.96
N THR A 159 9.29 13.96 3.32
CA THR A 159 7.86 14.19 3.59
C THR A 159 7.61 14.88 4.92
N GLN A 160 8.45 14.66 5.95
CA GLN A 160 8.40 15.44 7.18
C GLN A 160 8.73 16.92 6.93
N GLU A 161 9.80 17.22 6.17
CA GLU A 161 10.16 18.60 5.82
C GLU A 161 9.08 19.27 4.95
N PHE A 162 8.49 18.52 4.02
CA PHE A 162 7.36 18.99 3.24
C PHE A 162 6.16 19.33 4.13
N GLY A 163 5.79 18.44 5.04
CA GLY A 163 4.71 18.65 6.00
C GLY A 163 4.98 19.86 6.91
N TYR A 164 6.20 20.04 7.38
CA TYR A 164 6.58 21.19 8.20
C TYR A 164 6.41 22.52 7.44
N LYS A 165 6.88 22.58 6.19
CA LYS A 165 6.69 23.75 5.33
C LYS A 165 5.22 24.03 5.03
N LEU A 166 4.41 23.00 4.78
CA LEU A 166 2.97 23.14 4.62
C LEU A 166 2.30 23.65 5.90
N GLY A 167 2.67 23.10 7.06
CA GLY A 167 2.12 23.50 8.34
C GLY A 167 2.30 24.98 8.63
N THR A 168 3.47 25.55 8.35
CA THR A 168 3.73 26.99 8.50
C THR A 168 2.87 27.87 7.54
N SER A 169 2.36 27.30 6.48
CA SER A 169 1.44 27.99 5.57
C SER A 169 -0.03 27.87 6.03
N ILE A 170 -0.38 26.73 6.64
CA ILE A 170 -1.72 26.46 7.19
C ILE A 170 -2.05 27.44 8.32
N THR A 171 -1.10 27.69 9.19
CA THR A 171 -1.30 28.60 10.33
C THR A 171 -1.49 30.06 9.90
N LYS A 172 -0.93 30.45 8.76
CA LYS A 172 -1.16 31.78 8.15
C LYS A 172 -2.57 31.93 7.58
N ASP A 173 -3.20 30.80 7.23
CA ASP A 173 -4.54 30.76 6.59
C ASP A 173 -5.49 29.81 7.35
N LEU A 174 -5.53 29.91 8.69
CA LEU A 174 -6.43 29.14 9.55
C LEU A 174 -7.92 29.31 9.19
N SER A 175 -8.27 30.43 8.56
CA SER A 175 -9.64 30.74 8.10
C SER A 175 -9.92 30.25 6.67
N GLY A 176 -8.92 29.92 5.86
CA GLY A 176 -9.04 29.62 4.42
C GLY A 176 -9.44 28.19 4.07
N GLY A 177 -9.64 27.32 5.06
CA GLY A 177 -10.06 25.93 4.81
C GLY A 177 -9.00 25.06 4.10
N LEU A 178 -7.74 25.50 4.05
CA LEU A 178 -6.63 24.78 3.42
C LEU A 178 -6.48 23.35 4.00
N MET A 179 -6.68 23.21 5.31
CA MET A 179 -6.61 21.90 5.98
C MET A 179 -7.67 20.93 5.46
N GLY A 180 -8.89 21.42 5.25
CA GLY A 180 -9.97 20.62 4.64
C GLY A 180 -9.59 20.13 3.24
N LYS A 181 -9.03 21.01 2.40
CA LYS A 181 -8.59 20.67 1.03
C LYS A 181 -7.46 19.64 1.01
N ILE A 182 -6.51 19.72 1.96
CA ILE A 182 -5.41 18.74 2.07
C ILE A 182 -5.96 17.38 2.47
N THR A 183 -6.87 17.33 3.46
CA THR A 183 -7.52 16.10 3.92
C THR A 183 -8.38 15.48 2.80
N GLU A 184 -9.13 16.29 2.08
CA GLU A 184 -9.92 15.85 0.94
C GLU A 184 -9.03 15.29 -0.18
N GLY A 185 -7.96 16.01 -0.56
CA GLY A 185 -7.01 15.55 -1.56
C GLY A 185 -6.31 14.24 -1.17
N ALA A 186 -5.92 14.09 0.10
CA ALA A 186 -5.35 12.86 0.61
C ALA A 186 -6.37 11.69 0.60
N SER A 187 -7.65 11.98 0.89
CA SER A 187 -8.74 11.00 0.82
C SER A 187 -8.98 10.53 -0.60
N ILE A 188 -9.02 11.46 -1.56
CA ILE A 188 -9.17 11.16 -3.01
C ILE A 188 -8.00 10.27 -3.47
N LEU A 189 -6.77 10.66 -3.14
CA LEU A 189 -5.58 9.87 -3.48
C LEU A 189 -5.64 8.47 -2.88
N GLY A 190 -5.99 8.35 -1.59
CA GLY A 190 -6.14 7.07 -0.90
C GLY A 190 -7.18 6.18 -1.57
N MET A 191 -8.35 6.71 -1.90
CA MET A 191 -9.40 5.98 -2.60
C MET A 191 -8.98 5.57 -4.01
N PHE A 192 -8.25 6.41 -4.74
CA PHE A 192 -7.72 6.10 -6.06
C PHE A 192 -6.74 4.92 -6.00
N VAL A 193 -5.80 4.95 -5.04
CA VAL A 193 -4.82 3.87 -4.85
C VAL A 193 -5.52 2.57 -4.45
N ILE A 194 -6.46 2.61 -3.51
CA ILE A 194 -7.24 1.44 -3.09
C ILE A 194 -8.02 0.87 -4.29
N GLY A 195 -8.67 1.72 -5.07
CA GLY A 195 -9.42 1.31 -6.27
C GLY A 195 -8.55 0.57 -7.28
N GLY A 196 -7.34 1.07 -7.56
CA GLY A 196 -6.38 0.40 -8.44
C GLY A 196 -5.88 -0.95 -7.89
N LEU A 197 -5.84 -1.09 -6.57
CA LEU A 197 -5.38 -2.33 -5.92
C LEU A 197 -6.46 -3.39 -5.81
N VAL A 198 -7.75 -3.02 -5.79
CA VAL A 198 -8.85 -3.98 -5.75
C VAL A 198 -8.72 -5.00 -6.87
N GLN A 199 -8.53 -4.56 -8.11
CA GLN A 199 -8.36 -5.48 -9.24
C GLN A 199 -7.13 -6.38 -9.11
N ARG A 200 -6.06 -5.89 -8.49
CA ARG A 200 -4.79 -6.63 -8.38
C ARG A 200 -4.78 -7.65 -7.23
N TRP A 201 -5.55 -7.38 -6.18
CA TRP A 201 -5.48 -8.13 -4.93
C TRP A 201 -6.73 -8.96 -4.64
N VAL A 202 -7.87 -8.57 -5.19
CA VAL A 202 -9.10 -9.35 -5.11
C VAL A 202 -9.20 -10.17 -6.39
N SER A 203 -8.91 -11.46 -6.30
CA SER A 203 -9.11 -12.40 -7.40
C SER A 203 -10.29 -13.31 -7.09
N ILE A 204 -11.19 -13.43 -8.04
CA ILE A 204 -12.29 -14.40 -8.01
C ILE A 204 -12.17 -15.16 -9.33
N SER A 205 -12.13 -16.49 -9.25
CA SER A 205 -12.01 -17.34 -10.43
C SER A 205 -13.24 -18.23 -10.53
N PHE A 206 -14.10 -17.95 -11.50
CA PHE A 206 -15.23 -18.82 -11.80
C PHE A 206 -14.75 -20.01 -12.63
N ALA A 207 -14.90 -21.21 -12.08
CA ALA A 207 -14.46 -22.47 -12.66
C ALA A 207 -15.33 -22.98 -13.84
N PRO A 208 -16.67 -22.69 -13.94
CA PRO A 208 -17.49 -23.26 -15.02
C PRO A 208 -16.96 -22.96 -16.41
N VAL A 209 -16.85 -24.03 -17.20
CA VAL A 209 -16.52 -23.96 -18.62
C VAL A 209 -17.76 -23.59 -19.40
N VAL A 210 -17.68 -22.49 -20.15
CA VAL A 210 -18.78 -21.99 -20.99
C VAL A 210 -18.71 -22.58 -22.39
N SER A 211 -17.51 -22.76 -22.91
CA SER A 211 -17.29 -23.29 -24.25
C SER A 211 -15.96 -24.03 -24.32
N THR A 212 -15.97 -25.16 -25.00
CA THR A 212 -14.77 -25.89 -25.43
C THR A 212 -14.82 -25.99 -26.93
N VAL A 213 -13.83 -25.44 -27.61
CA VAL A 213 -13.74 -25.47 -29.09
C VAL A 213 -12.44 -26.14 -29.47
N THR A 214 -12.54 -27.26 -30.20
CA THR A 214 -11.35 -27.89 -30.81
C THR A 214 -10.80 -26.95 -31.88
N GLN A 215 -9.54 -26.63 -31.78
CA GLN A 215 -8.88 -25.78 -32.78
C GLN A 215 -8.67 -26.49 -34.11
N SER A 216 -8.78 -25.76 -35.19
CA SER A 216 -8.50 -26.33 -36.53
C SER A 216 -7.01 -26.66 -36.69
N GLU A 217 -6.70 -27.63 -37.58
CA GLU A 217 -5.33 -27.97 -37.93
C GLU A 217 -4.52 -26.71 -38.31
N GLY A 218 -3.31 -26.60 -37.76
CA GLY A 218 -2.45 -25.44 -37.92
C GLY A 218 -2.67 -24.30 -36.96
N ALA A 219 -3.70 -24.34 -36.10
CA ALA A 219 -3.94 -23.35 -35.06
C ALA A 219 -3.39 -23.77 -33.69
N TYR A 220 -2.83 -24.96 -33.58
CA TYR A 220 -2.16 -25.49 -32.39
C TYR A 220 -0.86 -26.21 -32.76
N ILE A 221 0.02 -26.43 -31.80
CA ILE A 221 1.23 -27.20 -31.96
C ILE A 221 0.88 -28.68 -31.92
N ASP A 222 1.04 -29.38 -33.04
CA ASP A 222 0.76 -30.79 -33.09
C ASP A 222 1.92 -31.63 -32.52
N TRP A 223 1.87 -31.79 -31.21
CA TRP A 223 2.87 -32.56 -30.46
C TRP A 223 2.92 -34.04 -30.90
N THR A 224 1.80 -34.59 -31.36
CA THR A 224 1.74 -35.99 -31.83
C THR A 224 2.50 -36.15 -33.14
N ALA A 225 2.24 -35.32 -34.12
CA ALA A 225 2.96 -35.33 -35.41
C ALA A 225 4.47 -35.03 -35.21
N ILE A 226 4.79 -34.13 -34.26
CA ILE A 226 6.19 -33.82 -33.92
C ILE A 226 6.86 -35.04 -33.30
N ALA A 227 6.18 -35.75 -32.37
CA ALA A 227 6.73 -36.96 -31.75
C ALA A 227 6.93 -38.09 -32.78
N GLU A 228 5.96 -38.36 -33.67
CA GLU A 228 6.06 -39.35 -34.73
C GLU A 228 7.22 -39.03 -35.69
N THR A 229 7.44 -37.75 -35.99
CA THR A 229 8.59 -37.33 -36.82
C THR A 229 9.90 -37.60 -36.10
N ALA A 230 9.97 -37.38 -34.80
CA ALA A 230 11.17 -37.63 -33.97
C ALA A 230 11.52 -39.13 -33.89
N GLU A 231 10.52 -40.03 -33.88
CA GLU A 231 10.72 -41.48 -33.79
C GLU A 231 11.42 -42.06 -35.03
N ASN A 232 11.37 -41.36 -36.17
CA ASN A 232 12.07 -41.78 -37.40
C ASN A 232 13.61 -41.66 -37.33
N GLY A 233 14.17 -41.25 -36.20
CA GLY A 233 15.62 -41.23 -35.87
C GLY A 233 16.41 -40.14 -36.55
N GLY A 234 17.61 -39.88 -36.05
CA GLY A 234 18.62 -38.97 -36.66
C GLY A 234 18.10 -37.62 -37.18
N GLN A 235 17.84 -37.59 -38.47
CA GLN A 235 17.34 -36.38 -39.14
C GLN A 235 15.92 -36.02 -38.72
N GLY A 236 15.09 -37.01 -38.35
CA GLY A 236 13.73 -36.79 -37.90
C GLY A 236 13.66 -35.98 -36.61
N VAL A 237 14.60 -36.14 -35.69
CA VAL A 237 14.67 -35.33 -34.47
C VAL A 237 14.94 -33.85 -34.79
N ALA A 238 15.83 -33.57 -35.72
CA ALA A 238 16.12 -32.20 -36.14
C ALA A 238 14.91 -31.54 -36.80
N ASP A 239 14.21 -32.29 -37.69
CA ASP A 239 13.02 -31.82 -38.36
C ASP A 239 11.85 -31.60 -37.37
N ALA A 240 11.70 -32.48 -36.38
CA ALA A 240 10.72 -32.35 -35.30
C ALA A 240 10.97 -31.08 -34.46
N ILE A 241 12.22 -30.83 -34.08
CA ILE A 241 12.60 -29.61 -33.34
C ILE A 241 12.34 -28.36 -34.18
N HIS A 242 12.70 -28.40 -35.48
CA HIS A 242 12.47 -27.29 -36.41
C HIS A 242 10.98 -27.00 -36.57
N SER A 243 10.15 -28.03 -36.69
CA SER A 243 8.69 -27.90 -36.75
C SER A 243 8.11 -27.32 -35.48
N ALA A 244 8.51 -27.84 -34.32
CA ALA A 244 8.08 -27.33 -33.02
C ALA A 244 8.43 -25.85 -32.83
N LEU A 245 9.66 -25.45 -33.17
CA LEU A 245 10.11 -24.06 -33.03
C LEU A 245 9.37 -23.12 -33.99
N SER A 246 9.11 -23.57 -35.23
CA SER A 246 8.38 -22.76 -36.18
C SER A 246 6.92 -22.57 -35.81
N GLN A 247 6.25 -23.62 -35.33
CA GLN A 247 4.88 -23.55 -34.84
C GLN A 247 4.81 -22.69 -33.59
N PHE A 248 5.72 -22.85 -32.65
CA PHE A 248 5.77 -22.00 -31.44
C PHE A 248 6.04 -20.53 -31.80
N SER A 249 6.91 -20.27 -32.76
CA SER A 249 7.20 -18.91 -33.24
C SER A 249 5.99 -18.24 -33.88
N SER A 250 5.15 -18.99 -34.58
CA SER A 250 3.96 -18.47 -35.26
C SER A 250 2.73 -18.32 -34.33
N LEU A 251 2.51 -19.28 -33.43
CA LEU A 251 1.32 -19.38 -32.58
C LEU A 251 1.53 -18.85 -31.18
N GLY A 252 2.79 -18.80 -30.70
CA GLY A 252 3.13 -18.42 -29.33
C GLY A 252 2.50 -19.34 -28.29
N ALA A 253 2.29 -18.81 -27.10
CA ALA A 253 1.70 -19.57 -26.00
C ALA A 253 0.20 -19.93 -26.18
N THR A 254 -0.47 -19.36 -27.15
CA THR A 254 -1.89 -19.63 -27.46
C THR A 254 -2.11 -20.90 -28.22
N GLY A 255 -1.09 -21.44 -28.90
CA GLY A 255 -1.14 -22.66 -29.69
C GLY A 255 -0.71 -23.93 -28.97
N LEU A 256 -0.59 -23.90 -27.63
CA LEU A 256 -0.08 -25.06 -26.86
C LEU A 256 -1.10 -26.18 -26.68
N GLU A 257 -2.38 -25.91 -26.81
CA GLU A 257 -3.45 -26.89 -26.58
C GLU A 257 -4.36 -27.06 -27.80
N VAL A 258 -4.80 -28.29 -28.01
CA VAL A 258 -5.71 -28.63 -29.09
C VAL A 258 -7.10 -28.08 -28.89
N GLU A 259 -7.52 -27.97 -27.64
CA GLU A 259 -8.82 -27.47 -27.23
C GLU A 259 -8.72 -26.09 -26.59
N LYS A 260 -9.39 -25.11 -27.12
CA LYS A 260 -9.57 -23.81 -26.53
C LYS A 260 -10.73 -23.84 -25.55
N VAL A 261 -10.42 -23.92 -24.25
CA VAL A 261 -11.40 -23.88 -23.19
C VAL A 261 -11.64 -22.43 -22.78
N THR A 262 -12.90 -22.00 -22.82
CA THR A 262 -13.29 -20.66 -22.37
C THR A 262 -14.12 -20.79 -21.12
N THR A 263 -13.63 -20.26 -20.02
CA THR A 263 -14.31 -20.24 -18.71
C THR A 263 -15.26 -19.04 -18.58
N LEU A 264 -16.19 -19.12 -17.65
CA LEU A 264 -17.06 -17.99 -17.30
C LEU A 264 -16.22 -16.77 -16.87
N GLN A 265 -15.12 -16.98 -16.12
CA GLN A 265 -14.20 -15.93 -15.73
C GLN A 265 -13.55 -15.25 -16.94
N ALA A 266 -13.06 -16.01 -17.91
CA ALA A 266 -12.46 -15.46 -19.12
C ALA A 266 -13.43 -14.59 -19.93
N ASN A 267 -14.69 -14.97 -19.98
CA ASN A 267 -15.72 -14.16 -20.63
C ASN A 267 -16.04 -12.88 -19.86
N LEU A 268 -16.11 -12.92 -18.55
CA LEU A 268 -16.33 -11.73 -17.72
C LEU A 268 -15.16 -10.76 -17.83
N ASP A 269 -13.93 -11.26 -17.80
CA ASP A 269 -12.72 -10.43 -17.91
C ASP A 269 -12.52 -9.85 -19.32
N SER A 270 -13.07 -10.51 -20.37
CA SER A 270 -13.05 -9.94 -21.73
C SER A 270 -14.03 -8.77 -21.87
N LEU A 271 -15.10 -8.74 -21.09
CA LEU A 271 -16.04 -7.62 -21.06
C LEU A 271 -15.52 -6.46 -20.21
N ILE A 272 -15.23 -6.73 -18.95
CA ILE A 272 -14.66 -5.77 -18.01
C ILE A 272 -13.69 -6.50 -17.08
N PRO A 273 -12.38 -6.31 -17.24
CA PRO A 273 -11.39 -6.96 -16.39
C PRO A 273 -11.62 -6.65 -14.90
N GLY A 274 -11.70 -7.70 -14.08
CA GLY A 274 -11.89 -7.55 -12.63
C GLY A 274 -13.30 -7.17 -12.20
N LEU A 275 -14.32 -7.32 -13.05
CA LEU A 275 -15.71 -6.99 -12.74
C LEU A 275 -16.21 -7.67 -11.46
N ALA A 276 -15.90 -8.96 -11.29
CA ALA A 276 -16.29 -9.71 -10.10
C ALA A 276 -15.64 -9.16 -8.82
N ALA A 277 -14.34 -8.81 -8.88
CA ALA A 277 -13.61 -8.23 -7.76
C ALA A 277 -14.21 -6.88 -7.33
N VAL A 278 -14.50 -6.01 -8.30
CA VAL A 278 -15.14 -4.71 -8.04
C VAL A 278 -16.55 -4.92 -7.48
N GLY A 279 -17.35 -5.83 -8.04
CA GLY A 279 -18.71 -6.14 -7.57
C GLY A 279 -18.72 -6.58 -6.11
N VAL A 280 -17.87 -7.54 -5.74
CA VAL A 280 -17.76 -8.02 -4.35
C VAL A 280 -17.26 -6.91 -3.41
N THR A 281 -16.31 -6.10 -3.84
CA THR A 281 -15.83 -4.96 -3.04
C THR A 281 -16.94 -3.95 -2.79
N LEU A 282 -17.73 -3.59 -3.81
CA LEU A 282 -18.88 -2.69 -3.66
C LEU A 282 -19.98 -3.29 -2.77
N LEU A 283 -20.22 -4.59 -2.86
CA LEU A 283 -21.13 -5.31 -1.98
C LEU A 283 -20.67 -5.22 -0.53
N CYS A 284 -19.39 -5.50 -0.25
CA CYS A 284 -18.82 -5.35 1.09
C CYS A 284 -18.94 -3.91 1.61
N CYS A 285 -18.66 -2.92 0.78
CA CYS A 285 -18.84 -1.50 1.15
C CYS A 285 -20.30 -1.17 1.46
N TRP A 286 -21.25 -1.71 0.68
CA TRP A 286 -22.68 -1.52 0.94
C TRP A 286 -23.13 -2.19 2.26
N LEU A 287 -22.65 -3.41 2.55
CA LEU A 287 -22.93 -4.10 3.81
C LEU A 287 -22.37 -3.31 5.01
N LEU A 288 -21.15 -2.78 4.89
CA LEU A 288 -20.56 -1.92 5.93
C LEU A 288 -21.39 -0.64 6.16
N LYS A 289 -21.90 -0.01 5.08
CA LYS A 289 -22.83 1.14 5.21
C LYS A 289 -24.14 0.74 5.91
N LYS A 290 -24.58 -0.50 5.77
CA LYS A 290 -25.72 -1.07 6.50
C LYS A 290 -25.38 -1.47 7.95
N LYS A 291 -24.16 -1.14 8.44
CA LYS A 291 -23.67 -1.46 9.78
C LYS A 291 -23.53 -2.96 10.06
N VAL A 292 -23.41 -3.79 9.04
CA VAL A 292 -23.06 -5.20 9.20
C VAL A 292 -21.63 -5.28 9.74
N SER A 293 -21.41 -6.11 10.75
CA SER A 293 -20.08 -6.28 11.35
C SER A 293 -19.04 -6.74 10.31
N PRO A 294 -17.84 -6.15 10.25
CA PRO A 294 -16.77 -6.63 9.39
C PRO A 294 -16.44 -8.11 9.58
N ILE A 295 -16.52 -8.62 10.81
CA ILE A 295 -16.29 -10.03 11.13
C ILE A 295 -17.35 -10.90 10.47
N ALA A 296 -18.63 -10.49 10.51
CA ALA A 296 -19.71 -11.22 9.85
C ALA A 296 -19.54 -11.26 8.33
N ILE A 297 -19.05 -10.16 7.72
CA ILE A 297 -18.75 -10.11 6.29
C ILE A 297 -17.61 -11.08 5.95
N ILE A 298 -16.54 -11.11 6.74
CA ILE A 298 -15.40 -12.02 6.55
C ILE A 298 -15.87 -13.49 6.63
N ILE A 299 -16.64 -13.84 7.67
CA ILE A 299 -17.18 -15.21 7.83
C ILE A 299 -18.09 -15.55 6.66
N GLY A 300 -18.95 -14.64 6.23
CA GLY A 300 -19.81 -14.81 5.06
C GLY A 300 -19.03 -15.06 3.77
N MET A 301 -17.95 -14.32 3.55
CA MET A 301 -17.04 -14.51 2.40
C MET A 301 -16.38 -15.90 2.43
N PHE A 302 -15.91 -16.35 3.60
CA PHE A 302 -15.37 -17.70 3.76
C PHE A 302 -16.42 -18.76 3.43
N ALA A 303 -17.66 -18.62 3.95
CA ALA A 303 -18.73 -19.55 3.68
C ALA A 303 -19.08 -19.61 2.18
N ILE A 304 -19.18 -18.45 1.51
CA ILE A 304 -19.42 -18.36 0.06
C ILE A 304 -18.28 -19.04 -0.72
N GLY A 305 -17.03 -18.81 -0.34
CA GLY A 305 -15.87 -19.44 -0.99
C GLY A 305 -15.89 -20.96 -0.86
N ILE A 306 -16.15 -21.48 0.35
CA ILE A 306 -16.23 -22.93 0.60
C ILE A 306 -17.39 -23.56 -0.18
N VAL A 307 -18.59 -22.99 -0.09
CA VAL A 307 -19.75 -23.49 -0.82
C VAL A 307 -19.56 -23.40 -2.33
N GLY A 308 -19.03 -22.25 -2.81
CA GLY A 308 -18.73 -22.05 -4.21
C GLY A 308 -17.75 -23.09 -4.76
N HIS A 309 -16.73 -23.43 -4.01
CA HIS A 309 -15.76 -24.48 -4.39
C HIS A 309 -16.43 -25.87 -4.39
N LEU A 310 -17.24 -26.20 -3.38
CA LEU A 310 -17.90 -27.50 -3.30
C LEU A 310 -18.90 -27.75 -4.44
N ILE A 311 -19.54 -26.72 -4.96
CA ILE A 311 -20.48 -26.83 -6.10
C ILE A 311 -19.77 -26.61 -7.46
N GLY A 312 -18.46 -26.43 -7.48
CA GLY A 312 -17.68 -26.22 -8.71
C GLY A 312 -17.91 -24.87 -9.38
N LEU A 313 -18.31 -23.84 -8.62
CA LEU A 313 -18.50 -22.48 -9.13
C LEU A 313 -17.23 -21.62 -9.01
N LEU A 314 -16.42 -21.85 -7.97
CA LEU A 314 -15.20 -21.13 -7.63
C LEU A 314 -14.00 -22.06 -7.56
#